data_92da3cbe42f66fe7b69824b90348ec73
#
_entry.id   92da3cbe42f66fe7b69824b90348ec73
#
_cell.length_a   1.000
_cell.length_b   1.000
_cell.length_c   1.000
_cell.angle_alpha   90.00
_cell.angle_beta   90.00
_cell.angle_gamma   90.00
#
_symmetry.space_group_name_H-M   'P 1'
#
loop_
_entity.id
_entity.type
_entity.pdbx_description
1 polymer ?
#
loop_
_entity_poly.entity_id
_entity_poly.type
_entity_poly.pdbx_seq_one_letter_code
_entity_poly.pdbx_strand_id
1 'polypeptide(L)'
;QLDLVVSGTQDAVLMVESEAKELSEEIMLGAVKFGHESMQEVIKIIINLAEECARDPWEFEYTVNDELINELKSEFEDQIKKCYSIMNLCKK
;
A
#
# COMPACT_ATOMS: atom_id res chain seq x y z
N GLN A 1 13.58 -14.64 -13.05
CA GLN A 1 13.70 -14.69 -11.59
C GLN A 1 12.87 -13.56 -11.01
N LEU A 2 12.08 -13.87 -10.01
CA LEU A 2 11.25 -12.89 -9.27
C LEU A 2 11.51 -13.08 -7.78
N ASP A 3 11.78 -11.99 -7.10
CA ASP A 3 11.71 -11.88 -5.65
C ASP A 3 10.59 -10.89 -5.35
N LEU A 4 9.60 -11.27 -4.53
CA LEU A 4 8.39 -10.51 -4.34
C LEU A 4 7.94 -10.56 -2.88
N VAL A 5 7.77 -9.38 -2.29
CA VAL A 5 7.11 -9.19 -1.01
C VAL A 5 5.77 -8.51 -1.23
N VAL A 6 4.71 -9.10 -0.69
CA VAL A 6 3.36 -8.54 -0.73
C VAL A 6 2.85 -8.38 0.69
N SER A 7 2.35 -7.21 1.04
CA SER A 7 1.61 -7.00 2.29
C SER A 7 0.22 -6.42 2.02
N GLY A 8 -0.72 -6.76 2.88
CA GLY A 8 -2.10 -6.34 2.67
C GLY A 8 -3.02 -6.70 3.83
N THR A 9 -4.27 -6.41 3.60
CA THR A 9 -5.40 -6.79 4.45
C THR A 9 -6.20 -7.90 3.79
N GLN A 10 -7.30 -8.30 4.41
CA GLN A 10 -8.25 -9.24 3.81
C GLN A 10 -8.75 -8.78 2.44
N ASP A 11 -8.99 -7.48 2.28
CA ASP A 11 -9.68 -6.90 1.13
C ASP A 11 -8.75 -6.21 0.13
N ALA A 12 -7.50 -5.91 0.52
CA ALA A 12 -6.62 -5.10 -0.31
C ALA A 12 -5.13 -5.41 -0.15
N VAL A 13 -4.39 -5.27 -1.24
CA VAL A 13 -2.93 -5.18 -1.24
C VAL A 13 -2.54 -3.76 -0.87
N LEU A 14 -1.67 -3.60 0.13
CA LEU A 14 -1.20 -2.30 0.62
C LEU A 14 0.20 -1.96 0.14
N MET A 15 1.07 -2.97 0.02
CA MET A 15 2.45 -2.80 -0.39
C MET A 15 2.90 -3.95 -1.28
N VAL A 16 3.66 -3.61 -2.29
CA VAL A 16 4.38 -4.56 -3.15
C VAL A 16 5.83 -4.08 -3.26
N GLU A 17 6.77 -4.97 -2.98
CA GLU A 17 8.19 -4.75 -3.21
C GLU A 17 8.74 -5.91 -4.03
N SER A 18 9.42 -5.62 -5.14
CA SER A 18 9.89 -6.67 -6.02
C SER A 18 11.22 -6.38 -6.70
N GLU A 19 12.03 -7.43 -6.85
CA GLU A 19 13.13 -7.48 -7.81
C GLU A 19 12.78 -8.49 -8.92
N ALA A 20 12.67 -8.00 -10.16
CA ALA A 20 12.29 -8.80 -11.29
C ALA A 20 13.23 -8.59 -12.47
N LYS A 21 13.50 -9.65 -13.25
CA LYS A 21 14.27 -9.58 -14.50
C LYS A 21 13.29 -9.60 -15.69
N GLU A 22 12.85 -8.41 -16.10
CA GLU A 22 12.04 -8.15 -17.32
C GLU A 22 10.88 -9.15 -17.50
N LEU A 23 10.05 -9.30 -16.45
CA LEU A 23 8.85 -10.11 -16.51
C LEU A 23 7.70 -9.32 -17.13
N SER A 24 6.77 -10.03 -17.79
CA SER A 24 5.56 -9.39 -18.32
C SER A 24 4.63 -8.91 -17.21
N GLU A 25 3.82 -7.90 -17.53
CA GLU A 25 2.80 -7.36 -16.60
C GLU A 25 1.84 -8.45 -16.10
N GLU A 26 1.46 -9.38 -16.99
CA GLU A 26 0.59 -10.50 -16.65
C GLU A 26 1.20 -11.41 -15.57
N ILE A 27 2.50 -11.73 -15.69
CA ILE A 27 3.22 -12.53 -14.70
C ILE A 27 3.33 -11.78 -13.39
N MET A 28 3.65 -10.48 -13.43
CA MET A 28 3.76 -9.65 -12.22
C MET A 28 2.42 -9.52 -11.50
N LEU A 29 1.35 -9.27 -12.23
CA LEU A 29 0.00 -9.21 -11.67
C LEU A 29 -0.43 -10.55 -11.07
N GLY A 30 -0.17 -11.65 -11.77
CA GLY A 30 -0.43 -12.99 -11.28
C GLY A 30 0.32 -13.32 -9.99
N ALA A 31 1.59 -12.88 -9.88
CA ALA A 31 2.40 -13.08 -8.69
C ALA A 31 1.86 -12.28 -7.48
N VAL A 32 1.48 -11.02 -7.68
CA VAL A 32 0.86 -10.19 -6.61
C VAL A 32 -0.45 -10.80 -6.14
N LYS A 33 -1.30 -11.25 -7.07
CA LYS A 33 -2.56 -11.91 -6.75
C LYS A 33 -2.33 -13.19 -5.96
N PHE A 34 -1.40 -14.04 -6.38
CA PHE A 34 -1.01 -15.24 -5.66
C PHE A 34 -0.53 -14.94 -4.23
N GLY A 35 0.30 -13.92 -4.07
CA GLY A 35 0.78 -13.47 -2.75
C GLY A 35 -0.38 -13.04 -1.84
N HIS A 36 -1.32 -12.24 -2.36
CA HIS A 36 -2.49 -11.80 -1.62
C HIS A 36 -3.42 -12.97 -1.24
N GLU A 37 -3.69 -13.89 -2.16
CA GLU A 37 -4.49 -15.08 -1.89
C GLU A 37 -3.82 -15.98 -0.84
N SER A 38 -2.50 -16.15 -0.90
CA SER A 38 -1.75 -17.00 0.03
C SER A 38 -1.74 -16.45 1.46
N MET A 39 -1.75 -15.12 1.65
CA MET A 39 -1.78 -14.52 2.99
C MET A 39 -3.16 -14.64 3.68
N GLN A 40 -4.24 -14.94 2.95
CA GLN A 40 -5.59 -15.00 3.53
C GLN A 40 -5.71 -16.05 4.64
N GLU A 41 -5.00 -17.17 4.53
CA GLU A 41 -4.98 -18.20 5.57
C GLU A 41 -4.35 -17.66 6.87
N VAL A 42 -3.26 -16.89 6.75
CA VAL A 42 -2.59 -16.26 7.89
C VAL A 42 -3.49 -15.21 8.53
N ILE A 43 -4.16 -14.39 7.73
CA ILE A 43 -5.10 -13.38 8.22
C ILE A 43 -6.26 -14.02 9.00
N LYS A 44 -6.82 -15.13 8.52
CA LYS A 44 -7.86 -15.89 9.25
C LYS A 44 -7.37 -16.35 10.62
N ILE A 45 -6.14 -16.89 10.70
CA ILE A 45 -5.55 -17.31 11.96
C ILE A 45 -5.38 -16.14 12.92
N ILE A 46 -4.94 -14.98 12.43
CA ILE A 46 -4.80 -13.76 13.22
C ILE A 46 -6.16 -13.30 13.76
N ILE A 47 -7.20 -13.31 12.93
CA ILE A 47 -8.57 -12.93 13.32
C ILE A 47 -9.08 -13.87 14.41
N ASN A 48 -8.96 -15.17 14.23
CA ASN A 48 -9.39 -16.16 15.22
C ASN A 48 -8.65 -15.97 16.55
N LEU A 49 -7.34 -15.75 16.51
CA LEU A 49 -6.57 -15.46 17.71
C LEU A 49 -7.03 -14.16 18.41
N ALA A 50 -7.34 -13.14 17.63
CA ALA A 50 -7.84 -11.88 18.16
C ALA A 50 -9.23 -12.07 18.83
N GLU A 51 -10.13 -12.86 18.23
CA GLU A 51 -11.44 -13.17 18.82
C GLU A 51 -11.32 -13.92 20.16
N GLU A 52 -10.28 -14.74 20.33
CA GLU A 52 -10.07 -15.51 21.56
C GLU A 52 -9.41 -14.70 22.69
N CYS A 53 -8.48 -13.81 22.35
CA CYS A 53 -7.60 -13.22 23.37
C CYS A 53 -7.24 -11.74 23.18
N ALA A 54 -7.85 -11.03 22.21
CA ALA A 54 -7.63 -9.60 22.10
C ALA A 54 -8.20 -8.83 23.30
N ARG A 55 -7.49 -7.78 23.67
CA ARG A 55 -8.00 -6.79 24.64
C ARG A 55 -8.85 -5.77 23.91
N ASP A 56 -9.67 -5.04 24.67
CA ASP A 56 -10.42 -3.91 24.13
C ASP A 56 -9.48 -2.95 23.39
N PRO A 57 -9.87 -2.48 22.20
CA PRO A 57 -9.07 -1.54 21.43
C PRO A 57 -8.76 -0.29 22.24
N TRP A 58 -7.54 0.22 22.10
CA TRP A 58 -7.22 1.52 22.67
C TRP A 58 -7.97 2.61 21.90
N GLU A 59 -8.77 3.39 22.60
CA GLU A 59 -9.43 4.57 22.02
C GLU A 59 -8.37 5.64 21.73
N PHE A 60 -8.14 5.85 20.45
CA PHE A 60 -7.21 6.86 19.95
C PHE A 60 -7.95 7.83 19.04
N GLU A 61 -8.05 9.08 19.48
CA GLU A 61 -8.57 10.16 18.64
C GLU A 61 -7.42 10.74 17.79
N TYR A 62 -7.51 10.55 16.48
CA TYR A 62 -6.60 11.17 15.55
C TYR A 62 -7.14 12.53 15.13
N THR A 63 -6.52 13.59 15.62
CA THR A 63 -6.85 14.95 15.21
C THR A 63 -6.05 15.33 13.97
N VAL A 64 -6.74 15.54 12.87
CA VAL A 64 -6.14 16.05 11.64
C VAL A 64 -6.08 17.57 11.74
N ASN A 65 -4.93 18.16 11.46
CA ASN A 65 -4.84 19.62 11.36
C ASN A 65 -5.25 20.05 9.94
N ASP A 66 -6.56 20.26 9.76
CA ASP A 66 -7.15 20.63 8.46
C ASP A 66 -6.66 22.01 7.99
N GLU A 67 -6.35 22.94 8.89
CA GLU A 67 -5.81 24.25 8.52
C GLU A 67 -4.44 24.09 7.84
N LEU A 68 -3.54 23.32 8.44
CA LEU A 68 -2.22 23.05 7.85
C LEU A 68 -2.33 22.31 6.52
N ILE A 69 -3.23 21.33 6.40
CA ILE A 69 -3.45 20.60 5.15
C ILE A 69 -3.94 21.55 4.05
N ASN A 70 -4.86 22.44 4.35
CA ASN A 70 -5.40 23.37 3.37
C ASN A 70 -4.37 24.42 2.97
N GLU A 71 -3.55 24.90 3.91
CA GLU A 71 -2.43 25.82 3.63
C GLU A 71 -1.42 25.15 2.68
N LEU A 72 -0.97 23.93 3.01
CA LEU A 72 -0.04 23.18 2.16
C LEU A 72 -0.62 22.88 0.76
N LYS A 73 -1.89 22.52 0.67
CA LYS A 73 -2.55 22.33 -0.63
C LYS A 73 -2.59 23.62 -1.44
N SER A 74 -2.97 24.75 -0.82
CA SER A 74 -3.06 26.02 -1.52
C SER A 74 -1.71 26.50 -2.07
N GLU A 75 -0.62 26.18 -1.40
CA GLU A 75 0.72 26.58 -1.77
C GLU A 75 1.38 25.65 -2.78
N PHE A 76 1.23 24.33 -2.60
CA PHE A 76 2.06 23.36 -3.32
C PHE A 76 1.30 22.50 -4.35
N GLU A 77 -0.02 22.41 -4.30
CA GLU A 77 -0.78 21.48 -5.16
C GLU A 77 -0.51 21.71 -6.65
N ASP A 78 -0.54 22.95 -7.11
CA ASP A 78 -0.30 23.28 -8.51
C ASP A 78 1.16 23.04 -8.94
N GLN A 79 2.10 23.22 -8.04
CA GLN A 79 3.51 22.95 -8.31
C GLN A 79 3.73 21.43 -8.45
N ILE A 80 3.14 20.65 -7.57
CA ILE A 80 3.20 19.18 -7.60
C ILE A 80 2.55 18.67 -8.89
N LYS A 81 1.35 19.15 -9.27
CA LYS A 81 0.70 18.77 -10.51
C LYS A 81 1.56 19.07 -11.74
N LYS A 82 2.21 20.22 -11.78
CA LYS A 82 3.14 20.56 -12.85
C LYS A 82 4.33 19.61 -12.93
N CYS A 83 4.92 19.25 -11.78
CA CYS A 83 6.01 18.27 -11.73
C CYS A 83 5.58 16.90 -12.27
N TYR A 84 4.42 16.42 -11.87
CA TYR A 84 3.89 15.14 -12.37
C TYR A 84 3.50 15.16 -13.86
N SER A 85 3.25 16.32 -14.46
CA SER A 85 2.95 16.45 -15.89
C SER A 85 4.20 16.39 -16.77
N ILE A 86 5.40 16.44 -16.22
CA ILE A 86 6.66 16.40 -16.98
C ILE A 86 6.98 14.94 -17.36
N MET A 87 6.63 14.55 -18.59
CA MET A 87 6.81 13.18 -19.09
C MET A 87 8.27 12.74 -19.33
N ASN A 88 9.27 13.60 -19.11
CA ASN A 88 10.67 13.33 -19.46
C ASN A 88 11.63 13.15 -18.27
N LEU A 89 11.14 12.82 -17.07
CA LEU A 89 11.97 12.75 -15.86
C LEU A 89 12.81 11.47 -15.70
N CYS A 90 12.70 10.49 -16.58
CA CYS A 90 13.45 9.25 -16.49
C CYS A 90 14.15 8.87 -17.80
N LYS A 91 15.07 9.73 -18.25
CA LYS A 91 16.15 9.32 -19.16
C LYS A 91 17.48 9.79 -18.59
N LYS A 92 17.95 9.06 -17.61
CA LYS A 92 19.39 8.96 -17.31
C LYS A 92 19.69 7.54 -16.87
#